data_19c1f7ec9aec1663343685af31de132a
#
_entry.id   19c1f7ec9aec1663343685af31de132a
#
_cell.length_a   1.000
_cell.length_b   1.000
_cell.length_c   1.000
_cell.angle_alpha   90.00
_cell.angle_beta   90.00
_cell.angle_gamma   90.00
#
_symmetry.space_group_name_H-M   'P 1'
#
loop_
_entity.id
_entity.type
_entity.pdbx_description
1 polymer ?
#
loop_
_entity_poly.entity_id
_entity_poly.type
_entity_poly.pdbx_seq_one_letter_code
_entity_poly.pdbx_strand_id
1 'polypeptide(L)'
;QVDSVLGPSLARELRAAYNITGEGNFEQGKSNPALVEADFVVRVKLADARRQLREYREAERVPPGKDTKINNAWNSMMIRALADAGFYFDRPKWTQRARKAIDFLWSELVTETPEGIQLKAVYYERGGAKVDAFLHDYALLAEACLAVASKIEWVEPGASATYQARAQACVDQAMRYFADEHSIGYYFTAEGAEAPVARRKEWFDNATPSGNSVMLHALSGLHALTGDSRYAAEFEATLPAYADYAGKVAASVAHGLEAAATYQSGVAVIKVGVDVDMNFLRKALADKTWRRTFIQQSMDLTPNQIQVCLGTQCLAPK
;
A
#
# COMPACT_ATOMS: atom_id res chain seq x y z
N GLN A 1 15.25 20.30 31.68
CA GLN A 1 13.91 20.25 31.12
C GLN A 1 13.08 19.10 31.73
N VAL A 2 13.55 17.84 31.72
CA VAL A 2 12.80 16.71 32.27
C VAL A 2 12.51 16.94 33.76
N ASP A 3 13.53 17.34 34.51
CA ASP A 3 13.41 17.61 35.95
C ASP A 3 12.51 18.80 36.28
N SER A 4 12.52 19.83 35.47
CA SER A 4 11.69 21.04 35.69
C SER A 4 10.20 20.78 35.43
N VAL A 5 9.88 19.82 34.58
CA VAL A 5 8.49 19.45 34.26
C VAL A 5 7.92 18.40 35.21
N LEU A 6 8.70 17.37 35.54
CA LEU A 6 8.22 16.18 36.23
C LEU A 6 8.57 16.17 37.74
N GLY A 7 9.47 17.04 38.17
CA GLY A 7 10.06 16.97 39.49
C GLY A 7 11.12 15.86 39.64
N PRO A 8 11.99 15.92 40.67
CA PRO A 8 13.21 15.09 40.75
C PRO A 8 12.98 13.59 40.74
N SER A 9 11.95 13.12 41.44
CA SER A 9 11.69 11.68 41.60
C SER A 9 11.22 11.04 40.28
N LEU A 10 10.17 11.57 39.70
CA LEU A 10 9.60 11.05 38.45
C LEU A 10 10.53 11.25 37.25
N ALA A 11 11.26 12.37 37.24
CA ALA A 11 12.28 12.64 36.25
C ALA A 11 13.42 11.60 36.28
N ARG A 12 13.87 11.20 37.47
CA ARG A 12 14.91 10.15 37.60
C ARG A 12 14.46 8.82 37.03
N GLU A 13 13.25 8.43 37.35
CA GLU A 13 12.66 7.18 36.87
C GLU A 13 12.50 7.19 35.33
N LEU A 14 11.96 8.28 34.79
CA LEU A 14 11.78 8.42 33.33
C LEU A 14 13.13 8.45 32.62
N ARG A 15 14.13 9.16 33.13
CA ARG A 15 15.46 9.20 32.51
C ARG A 15 16.13 7.84 32.47
N ALA A 16 16.04 7.06 33.57
CA ALA A 16 16.55 5.70 33.58
C ALA A 16 15.85 4.80 32.56
N ALA A 17 14.51 4.85 32.51
CA ALA A 17 13.73 4.04 31.58
C ALA A 17 13.95 4.40 30.09
N TYR A 18 14.25 5.66 29.80
CA TYR A 18 14.37 6.18 28.41
C TYR A 18 15.80 6.59 28.01
N ASN A 19 16.82 6.14 28.74
CA ASN A 19 18.22 6.42 28.45
C ASN A 19 18.52 7.93 28.24
N ILE A 20 17.98 8.78 29.12
CA ILE A 20 18.21 10.22 29.07
C ILE A 20 19.33 10.55 30.05
N THR A 21 20.53 10.84 29.56
CA THR A 21 21.71 11.17 30.35
C THR A 21 22.02 12.68 30.38
N GLY A 22 22.92 13.11 31.27
CA GLY A 22 23.36 14.50 31.30
C GLY A 22 24.22 14.89 30.10
N GLU A 23 24.95 13.95 29.55
CA GLU A 23 25.80 14.14 28.36
C GLU A 23 24.98 14.09 27.04
N GLY A 24 23.80 13.48 27.09
CA GLY A 24 22.98 13.20 25.92
C GLY A 24 23.43 11.93 25.19
N ASN A 25 22.55 11.43 24.33
CA ASN A 25 22.82 10.29 23.46
C ASN A 25 22.58 10.61 21.97
N PHE A 26 22.54 11.91 21.65
CA PHE A 26 22.32 12.44 20.31
C PHE A 26 23.14 13.72 20.10
N GLU A 27 23.12 14.24 18.87
CA GLU A 27 23.90 15.42 18.47
C GLU A 27 23.71 16.61 19.41
N GLN A 28 24.77 17.41 19.60
CA GLN A 28 24.80 18.63 20.41
C GLN A 28 24.39 18.41 21.89
N GLY A 29 24.70 17.26 22.47
CA GLY A 29 24.37 16.93 23.86
C GLY A 29 22.88 16.81 24.13
N LYS A 30 22.08 16.60 23.10
CA LYS A 30 20.65 16.31 23.22
C LYS A 30 20.42 14.83 23.49
N SER A 31 19.26 14.50 24.05
CA SER A 31 18.85 13.11 24.21
C SER A 31 17.75 12.77 23.22
N ASN A 32 17.92 11.66 22.53
CA ASN A 32 16.85 10.96 21.81
C ASN A 32 16.32 9.86 22.76
N PRO A 33 15.16 10.06 23.39
CA PRO A 33 14.63 9.12 24.39
C PRO A 33 14.31 7.77 23.74
N ALA A 34 15.04 6.73 24.14
CA ALA A 34 14.81 5.36 23.70
C ALA A 34 14.53 4.49 24.93
N LEU A 35 13.48 3.69 24.89
CA LEU A 35 13.14 2.76 25.98
C LEU A 35 14.25 1.70 26.07
N VAL A 36 14.86 1.56 27.25
CA VAL A 36 15.98 0.62 27.47
C VAL A 36 15.49 -0.83 27.39
N GLU A 37 14.34 -1.08 27.98
CA GLU A 37 13.69 -2.39 27.94
C GLU A 37 12.26 -2.24 27.42
N ALA A 38 11.84 -3.14 26.54
CA ALA A 38 10.49 -3.15 25.98
C ALA A 38 9.45 -3.68 27.01
N ASP A 39 9.46 -3.11 28.21
CA ASP A 39 8.53 -3.47 29.27
C ASP A 39 7.23 -2.66 29.16
N PHE A 40 6.14 -3.38 28.96
CA PHE A 40 4.80 -2.80 28.88
C PHE A 40 4.38 -2.14 30.20
N VAL A 41 4.75 -2.72 31.36
CA VAL A 41 4.43 -2.18 32.69
C VAL A 41 5.08 -0.82 32.89
N VAL A 42 6.36 -0.69 32.55
CA VAL A 42 7.10 0.58 32.59
C VAL A 42 6.47 1.61 31.66
N ARG A 43 6.06 1.21 30.45
CA ARG A 43 5.36 2.09 29.53
C ARG A 43 4.05 2.63 30.08
N VAL A 44 3.24 1.76 30.72
CA VAL A 44 1.96 2.18 31.33
C VAL A 44 2.23 3.10 32.52
N LYS A 45 3.12 2.72 33.42
CA LYS A 45 3.48 3.51 34.60
C LYS A 45 3.94 4.93 34.27
N LEU A 46 4.72 5.09 33.22
CA LEU A 46 5.25 6.40 32.80
C LEU A 46 4.40 7.12 31.74
N ALA A 47 3.16 6.67 31.48
CA ALA A 47 2.29 7.25 30.47
C ALA A 47 1.99 8.74 30.74
N ASP A 48 1.67 9.07 31.99
CA ASP A 48 1.38 10.46 32.40
C ASP A 48 2.62 11.35 32.35
N ALA A 49 3.77 10.85 32.73
CA ALA A 49 5.04 11.58 32.62
C ALA A 49 5.34 11.93 31.14
N ARG A 50 5.15 10.99 30.23
CA ARG A 50 5.31 11.26 28.79
C ARG A 50 4.29 12.28 28.29
N ARG A 51 3.05 12.22 28.77
CA ARG A 51 2.02 13.19 28.39
C ARG A 51 2.39 14.59 28.84
N GLN A 52 2.79 14.79 30.09
CA GLN A 52 3.23 16.08 30.62
C GLN A 52 4.42 16.66 29.84
N LEU A 53 5.42 15.84 29.53
CA LEU A 53 6.57 16.29 28.71
C LEU A 53 6.18 16.66 27.29
N ARG A 54 5.20 15.96 26.69
CA ARG A 54 4.69 16.31 25.36
C ARG A 54 3.91 17.61 25.40
N GLU A 55 3.01 17.80 26.35
CA GLU A 55 2.24 19.02 26.56
C GLU A 55 3.17 20.23 26.74
N TYR A 56 4.19 20.09 27.61
CA TYR A 56 5.22 21.12 27.78
C TYR A 56 5.95 21.44 26.48
N ARG A 57 6.36 20.40 25.73
CA ARG A 57 7.04 20.59 24.43
C ARG A 57 6.14 21.32 23.43
N GLU A 58 4.88 20.97 23.37
CA GLU A 58 3.91 21.56 22.44
C GLU A 58 3.62 23.02 22.79
N ALA A 59 3.64 23.39 24.10
CA ALA A 59 3.46 24.76 24.56
C ALA A 59 4.71 25.64 24.37
N GLU A 60 5.91 25.10 24.60
CA GLU A 60 7.14 25.88 24.75
C GLU A 60 8.07 25.83 23.54
N ARG A 61 7.90 24.88 22.64
CA ARG A 61 8.78 24.74 21.47
C ARG A 61 8.05 25.06 20.18
N VAL A 62 8.75 25.76 19.30
CA VAL A 62 8.30 25.90 17.92
C VAL A 62 8.32 24.50 17.29
N PRO A 63 7.15 24.00 16.81
CA PRO A 63 7.11 22.71 16.14
C PRO A 63 7.92 22.74 14.84
N PRO A 64 8.51 21.63 14.42
CA PRO A 64 9.13 21.55 13.10
C PRO A 64 8.10 21.81 12.01
N GLY A 65 8.55 22.34 10.88
CA GLY A 65 7.70 22.55 9.71
C GLY A 65 7.01 21.23 9.32
N LYS A 66 5.73 21.31 9.05
CA LYS A 66 4.94 20.16 8.56
C LYS A 66 4.87 20.21 7.04
N ASP A 67 5.39 19.18 6.39
CA ASP A 67 5.16 18.96 4.96
C ASP A 67 3.73 18.44 4.78
N THR A 68 2.89 19.23 4.14
CA THR A 68 1.46 18.95 3.96
C THR A 68 1.13 18.44 2.55
N LYS A 69 2.14 18.21 1.71
CA LYS A 69 1.89 17.62 0.39
C LYS A 69 1.30 16.22 0.51
N ILE A 70 0.37 15.91 -0.39
CA ILE A 70 -0.22 14.58 -0.52
C ILE A 70 0.49 13.88 -1.68
N ASN A 71 1.32 12.90 -1.35
CA ASN A 71 2.04 12.08 -2.31
C ASN A 71 1.17 10.88 -2.71
N ASN A 72 0.96 10.68 -4.01
CA ASN A 72 0.12 9.62 -4.54
C ASN A 72 0.60 8.23 -4.11
N ALA A 73 1.87 7.91 -4.34
CA ALA A 73 2.43 6.58 -4.08
C ALA A 73 2.30 6.17 -2.61
N TRP A 74 2.66 7.06 -1.67
CA TRP A 74 2.59 6.75 -0.24
C TRP A 74 1.17 6.65 0.29
N ASN A 75 0.26 7.49 -0.20
CA ASN A 75 -1.15 7.38 0.13
C ASN A 75 -1.76 6.11 -0.44
N SER A 76 -1.40 5.70 -1.65
CA SER A 76 -1.84 4.44 -2.27
C SER A 76 -1.44 3.22 -1.44
N MET A 77 -0.20 3.17 -0.93
CA MET A 77 0.23 2.10 0.00
C MET A 77 -0.61 2.09 1.29
N MET A 78 -0.88 3.25 1.87
CA MET A 78 -1.71 3.36 3.08
C MET A 78 -3.18 2.98 2.80
N ILE A 79 -3.73 3.36 1.67
CA ILE A 79 -5.08 3.00 1.24
C ILE A 79 -5.22 1.48 1.14
N ARG A 80 -4.27 0.81 0.49
CA ARG A 80 -4.23 -0.66 0.43
C ARG A 80 -4.24 -1.26 1.83
N ALA A 81 -3.33 -0.81 2.69
CA ALA A 81 -3.24 -1.31 4.06
C ALA A 81 -4.53 -1.10 4.87
N LEU A 82 -5.19 0.06 4.72
CA LEU A 82 -6.46 0.36 5.40
C LEU A 82 -7.62 -0.49 4.87
N ALA A 83 -7.67 -0.76 3.55
CA ALA A 83 -8.70 -1.62 2.96
C ALA A 83 -8.56 -3.05 3.48
N ASP A 84 -7.36 -3.62 3.44
CA ASP A 84 -7.09 -4.96 3.92
C ASP A 84 -7.32 -5.09 5.44
N ALA A 85 -6.76 -4.19 6.24
CA ALA A 85 -6.93 -4.19 7.69
C ALA A 85 -8.40 -3.98 8.09
N GLY A 86 -9.12 -3.12 7.38
CA GLY A 86 -10.54 -2.87 7.61
C GLY A 86 -11.39 -4.14 7.49
N PHE A 87 -11.05 -4.96 6.51
CA PHE A 87 -11.72 -6.24 6.29
C PHE A 87 -11.31 -7.29 7.33
N TYR A 88 -10.01 -7.57 7.45
CA TYR A 88 -9.53 -8.67 8.30
C TYR A 88 -9.71 -8.43 9.79
N PHE A 89 -9.64 -7.18 10.26
CA PHE A 89 -9.84 -6.82 11.67
C PHE A 89 -11.27 -6.38 12.02
N ASP A 90 -12.21 -6.53 11.09
CA ASP A 90 -13.59 -6.08 11.29
C ASP A 90 -13.69 -4.60 11.70
N ARG A 91 -13.11 -3.75 10.87
CA ARG A 91 -13.11 -2.30 11.07
C ARG A 91 -13.62 -1.58 9.82
N PRO A 92 -14.92 -1.66 9.52
CA PRO A 92 -15.49 -1.10 8.29
C PRO A 92 -15.20 0.39 8.11
N LYS A 93 -15.02 1.14 9.20
CA LYS A 93 -14.58 2.54 9.16
C LYS A 93 -13.20 2.72 8.53
N TRP A 94 -12.33 1.74 8.58
CA TRP A 94 -11.02 1.80 7.92
C TRP A 94 -11.17 1.61 6.40
N THR A 95 -12.00 0.68 5.97
CA THR A 95 -12.34 0.53 4.54
C THR A 95 -13.01 1.79 3.99
N GLN A 96 -13.92 2.42 4.75
CA GLN A 96 -14.52 3.70 4.37
C GLN A 96 -13.48 4.83 4.26
N ARG A 97 -12.48 4.85 5.14
CA ARG A 97 -11.36 5.81 5.05
C ARG A 97 -10.49 5.56 3.81
N ALA A 98 -10.18 4.29 3.53
CA ALA A 98 -9.47 3.91 2.30
C ALA A 98 -10.23 4.39 1.06
N ARG A 99 -11.53 4.15 1.01
CA ARG A 99 -12.42 4.60 -0.07
C ARG A 99 -12.40 6.12 -0.23
N LYS A 100 -12.58 6.89 0.84
CA LYS A 100 -12.53 8.35 0.78
C LYS A 100 -11.17 8.88 0.31
N ALA A 101 -10.09 8.25 0.75
CA ALA A 101 -8.74 8.66 0.37
C ALA A 101 -8.47 8.37 -1.12
N ILE A 102 -8.88 7.22 -1.64
CA ILE A 102 -8.68 6.89 -3.05
C ILE A 102 -9.56 7.74 -3.98
N ASP A 103 -10.78 8.08 -3.54
CA ASP A 103 -11.64 8.98 -4.31
C ASP A 103 -11.04 10.39 -4.37
N PHE A 104 -10.44 10.86 -3.27
CA PHE A 104 -9.70 12.11 -3.25
C PHE A 104 -8.49 12.07 -4.21
N LEU A 105 -7.66 11.02 -4.15
CA LEU A 105 -6.55 10.91 -5.10
C LEU A 105 -7.03 10.89 -6.55
N TRP A 106 -8.11 10.18 -6.82
CA TRP A 106 -8.67 10.12 -8.17
C TRP A 106 -9.18 11.49 -8.65
N SER A 107 -9.96 12.19 -7.82
CA SER A 107 -10.52 13.51 -8.19
C SER A 107 -9.48 14.60 -8.34
N GLU A 108 -8.41 14.56 -7.52
CA GLU A 108 -7.43 15.64 -7.48
C GLU A 108 -6.20 15.40 -8.35
N LEU A 109 -5.83 14.14 -8.61
CA LEU A 109 -4.60 13.80 -9.29
C LEU A 109 -4.79 13.18 -10.67
N VAL A 110 -5.98 12.65 -10.98
CA VAL A 110 -6.25 12.00 -12.26
C VAL A 110 -7.07 12.92 -13.16
N THR A 111 -6.64 13.02 -14.41
CA THR A 111 -7.41 13.63 -15.49
C THR A 111 -7.74 12.57 -16.52
N GLU A 112 -9.02 12.36 -16.77
CA GLU A 112 -9.49 11.44 -17.82
C GLU A 112 -9.41 12.15 -19.18
N THR A 113 -8.87 11.45 -20.18
CA THR A 113 -8.71 11.94 -21.55
C THR A 113 -9.22 10.89 -22.54
N PRO A 114 -9.46 11.24 -23.80
CA PRO A 114 -9.85 10.25 -24.82
C PRO A 114 -8.83 9.11 -25.01
N GLU A 115 -7.56 9.37 -24.70
CA GLU A 115 -6.46 8.41 -24.81
C GLU A 115 -6.24 7.58 -23.55
N GLY A 116 -6.99 7.82 -22.46
CA GLY A 116 -6.86 7.15 -21.18
C GLY A 116 -6.79 8.14 -20.02
N ILE A 117 -5.91 7.92 -19.07
CA ILE A 117 -5.75 8.78 -17.89
C ILE A 117 -4.38 9.45 -17.85
N GLN A 118 -4.33 10.67 -17.31
CA GLN A 118 -3.09 11.33 -16.89
C GLN A 118 -3.09 11.45 -15.39
N LEU A 119 -2.00 11.05 -14.74
CA LEU A 119 -1.84 11.07 -13.30
C LEU A 119 -0.76 12.07 -12.88
N LYS A 120 -0.98 12.79 -11.81
CA LYS A 120 0.02 13.62 -11.12
C LYS A 120 0.51 12.93 -9.85
N ALA A 121 1.78 13.10 -9.52
CA ALA A 121 2.43 12.43 -8.40
C ALA A 121 2.10 13.06 -7.04
N VAL A 122 1.78 14.37 -7.01
CA VAL A 122 1.67 15.13 -5.76
C VAL A 122 0.56 16.17 -5.86
N TYR A 123 -0.21 16.30 -4.78
CA TYR A 123 -1.17 17.37 -4.56
C TYR A 123 -0.69 18.32 -3.47
N TYR A 124 -0.84 19.61 -3.70
CA TYR A 124 -0.58 20.70 -2.75
C TYR A 124 -1.86 21.45 -2.45
N GLU A 125 -2.17 21.68 -1.18
CA GLU A 125 -3.37 22.39 -0.75
C GLU A 125 -3.52 23.76 -1.41
N ARG A 126 -2.41 24.48 -1.59
CA ARG A 126 -2.36 25.80 -2.24
C ARG A 126 -1.76 25.77 -3.64
N GLY A 127 -1.85 24.71 -4.36
CA GLY A 127 -1.20 24.64 -5.68
C GLY A 127 -1.75 23.56 -6.58
N GLY A 128 -2.68 22.74 -6.07
CA GLY A 128 -3.28 21.63 -6.80
C GLY A 128 -2.30 20.52 -7.15
N ALA A 129 -2.67 19.73 -8.11
CA ALA A 129 -1.87 18.61 -8.63
C ALA A 129 -0.65 19.08 -9.41
N LYS A 130 0.51 18.49 -9.12
CA LYS A 130 1.79 18.83 -9.76
C LYS A 130 2.65 17.58 -9.93
N VAL A 131 3.66 17.72 -10.78
CA VAL A 131 4.62 16.69 -11.14
C VAL A 131 3.94 15.53 -11.86
N ASP A 132 4.34 15.25 -13.07
CA ASP A 132 3.84 14.10 -13.82
C ASP A 132 4.21 12.81 -13.06
N ALA A 133 3.27 11.89 -12.99
CA ALA A 133 3.44 10.66 -12.25
C ALA A 133 4.48 9.75 -12.91
N PHE A 134 5.20 9.04 -12.09
CA PHE A 134 6.15 8.02 -12.48
C PHE A 134 5.48 6.63 -12.50
N LEU A 135 6.17 5.64 -13.02
CA LEU A 135 5.67 4.26 -13.07
C LEU A 135 5.10 3.79 -11.71
N HIS A 136 5.85 4.02 -10.62
CA HIS A 136 5.42 3.56 -9.31
C HIS A 136 4.13 4.23 -8.82
N ASP A 137 3.83 5.45 -9.27
CA ASP A 137 2.59 6.13 -8.92
C ASP A 137 1.38 5.44 -9.55
N TYR A 138 1.46 5.09 -10.83
CA TYR A 138 0.41 4.33 -11.53
C TYR A 138 0.24 2.93 -10.95
N ALA A 139 1.33 2.22 -10.73
CA ALA A 139 1.32 0.86 -10.21
C ALA A 139 0.75 0.78 -8.79
N LEU A 140 1.17 1.66 -7.87
CA LEU A 140 0.67 1.69 -6.50
C LEU A 140 -0.79 2.14 -6.42
N LEU A 141 -1.22 3.10 -7.27
CA LEU A 141 -2.63 3.50 -7.35
C LEU A 141 -3.50 2.35 -7.85
N ALA A 142 -3.02 1.59 -8.87
CA ALA A 142 -3.70 0.39 -9.34
C ALA A 142 -3.87 -0.65 -8.21
N GLU A 143 -2.82 -0.93 -7.45
CA GLU A 143 -2.86 -1.83 -6.32
C GLU A 143 -3.83 -1.37 -5.20
N ALA A 144 -3.85 -0.07 -4.93
CA ALA A 144 -4.81 0.51 -3.99
C ALA A 144 -6.26 0.36 -4.48
N CYS A 145 -6.49 0.60 -5.78
CA CYS A 145 -7.79 0.40 -6.41
C CYS A 145 -8.23 -1.06 -6.32
N LEU A 146 -7.36 -2.02 -6.61
CA LEU A 146 -7.64 -3.45 -6.50
C LEU A 146 -7.97 -3.88 -5.06
N ALA A 147 -7.22 -3.35 -4.09
CA ALA A 147 -7.49 -3.63 -2.68
C ALA A 147 -8.85 -3.08 -2.23
N VAL A 148 -9.17 -1.84 -2.63
CA VAL A 148 -10.48 -1.24 -2.33
C VAL A 148 -11.59 -1.99 -3.05
N ALA A 149 -11.46 -2.30 -4.35
CA ALA A 149 -12.43 -3.07 -5.12
C ALA A 149 -12.79 -4.38 -4.41
N SER A 150 -11.79 -5.08 -3.90
CA SER A 150 -11.96 -6.36 -3.21
C SER A 150 -12.65 -6.26 -1.85
N LYS A 151 -12.69 -5.09 -1.20
CA LYS A 151 -13.16 -4.93 0.20
C LYS A 151 -14.33 -3.95 0.35
N ILE A 152 -14.59 -3.13 -0.66
CA ILE A 152 -15.60 -2.06 -0.54
C ILE A 152 -17.04 -2.59 -0.62
N GLU A 153 -17.25 -3.69 -1.32
CA GLU A 153 -18.58 -4.26 -1.55
C GLU A 153 -19.32 -4.57 -0.25
N TRP A 154 -18.58 -4.87 0.84
CA TRP A 154 -19.13 -5.13 2.17
C TRP A 154 -19.55 -3.88 2.94
N VAL A 155 -19.17 -2.73 2.45
CA VAL A 155 -19.44 -1.43 3.08
C VAL A 155 -20.37 -0.59 2.22
N GLU A 156 -20.23 -0.73 0.92
CA GLU A 156 -20.99 0.02 -0.10
C GLU A 156 -21.24 -0.90 -1.32
N PRO A 157 -22.33 -1.64 -1.31
CA PRO A 157 -22.69 -2.55 -2.39
C PRO A 157 -22.73 -1.88 -3.76
N GLY A 158 -22.18 -2.54 -4.78
CA GLY A 158 -22.11 -2.05 -6.15
C GLY A 158 -20.90 -1.15 -6.45
N ALA A 159 -20.07 -0.80 -5.46
CA ALA A 159 -18.95 0.11 -5.66
C ALA A 159 -17.70 -0.56 -6.25
N SER A 160 -17.54 -1.88 -6.14
CA SER A 160 -16.35 -2.64 -6.52
C SER A 160 -15.93 -2.40 -7.98
N ALA A 161 -16.87 -2.42 -8.91
CA ALA A 161 -16.62 -2.28 -10.36
C ALA A 161 -15.92 -0.96 -10.70
N THR A 162 -16.25 0.14 -10.02
CA THR A 162 -15.61 1.44 -10.21
C THR A 162 -14.11 1.38 -9.93
N TYR A 163 -13.72 0.77 -8.83
CA TYR A 163 -12.31 0.69 -8.44
C TYR A 163 -11.54 -0.34 -9.28
N GLN A 164 -12.20 -1.41 -9.73
CA GLN A 164 -11.59 -2.32 -10.69
C GLN A 164 -11.31 -1.62 -12.03
N ALA A 165 -12.24 -0.84 -12.56
CA ALA A 165 -12.05 -0.05 -13.78
C ALA A 165 -10.92 0.98 -13.63
N ARG A 166 -10.82 1.65 -12.47
CA ARG A 166 -9.71 2.58 -12.16
C ARG A 166 -8.36 1.86 -12.14
N ALA A 167 -8.30 0.66 -11.59
CA ALA A 167 -7.07 -0.15 -11.59
C ALA A 167 -6.66 -0.53 -13.01
N GLN A 168 -7.61 -0.96 -13.84
CA GLN A 168 -7.36 -1.25 -15.25
C GLN A 168 -6.83 -0.01 -15.99
N ALA A 169 -7.47 1.14 -15.83
CA ALA A 169 -7.03 2.39 -16.44
C ALA A 169 -5.59 2.75 -16.05
N CYS A 170 -5.21 2.58 -14.78
CA CYS A 170 -3.83 2.83 -14.34
C CYS A 170 -2.82 1.88 -15.00
N VAL A 171 -3.12 0.58 -15.03
CA VAL A 171 -2.22 -0.43 -15.61
C VAL A 171 -2.13 -0.29 -17.12
N ASP A 172 -3.25 -0.12 -17.81
CA ASP A 172 -3.26 0.06 -19.26
C ASP A 172 -2.47 1.32 -19.68
N GLN A 173 -2.57 2.40 -18.88
CA GLN A 173 -1.78 3.60 -19.11
C GLN A 173 -0.29 3.36 -18.84
N ALA A 174 0.05 2.61 -17.80
CA ALA A 174 1.43 2.24 -17.50
C ALA A 174 2.04 1.38 -18.62
N MET A 175 1.31 0.38 -19.10
CA MET A 175 1.71 -0.45 -20.23
C MET A 175 1.96 0.37 -21.50
N ARG A 176 1.13 1.40 -21.73
CA ARG A 176 1.22 2.23 -22.93
C ARG A 176 2.41 3.18 -22.94
N TYR A 177 2.72 3.84 -21.82
CA TYR A 177 3.68 4.95 -21.80
C TYR A 177 5.00 4.63 -21.11
N PHE A 178 5.07 3.54 -20.37
CA PHE A 178 6.28 3.18 -19.62
C PHE A 178 6.95 1.90 -20.12
N ALA A 179 6.26 1.07 -20.90
CA ALA A 179 6.88 -0.15 -21.45
C ALA A 179 8.10 0.17 -22.30
N ASP A 180 9.06 -0.75 -22.28
CA ASP A 180 10.19 -0.72 -23.21
C ASP A 180 9.91 -1.68 -24.37
N GLU A 181 9.68 -1.14 -25.55
CA GLU A 181 9.39 -1.94 -26.77
C GLU A 181 10.57 -2.82 -27.20
N HIS A 182 11.78 -2.56 -26.71
CA HIS A 182 13.01 -3.22 -27.15
C HIS A 182 13.64 -4.12 -26.09
N SER A 183 13.14 -4.03 -24.83
CA SER A 183 13.72 -4.77 -23.70
C SER A 183 12.68 -5.01 -22.61
N ILE A 184 13.00 -5.88 -21.65
CA ILE A 184 12.12 -6.31 -20.57
C ILE A 184 11.77 -5.14 -19.63
N GLY A 185 10.50 -5.05 -19.24
CA GLY A 185 9.97 -4.21 -18.15
C GLY A 185 9.71 -2.77 -18.53
N TYR A 186 9.52 -1.95 -17.50
CA TYR A 186 9.00 -0.59 -17.62
C TYR A 186 10.03 0.45 -17.19
N TYR A 187 10.09 1.54 -17.92
CA TYR A 187 10.87 2.72 -17.54
C TYR A 187 10.25 3.42 -16.30
N PHE A 188 11.07 4.13 -15.55
CA PHE A 188 10.62 4.93 -14.41
C PHE A 188 9.78 6.15 -14.86
N THR A 189 10.19 6.81 -15.96
CA THR A 189 9.51 7.97 -16.54
C THR A 189 8.72 7.58 -17.78
N ALA A 190 7.59 8.24 -18.01
CA ALA A 190 6.76 8.04 -19.20
C ALA A 190 7.50 8.41 -20.47
N GLU A 191 7.05 7.90 -21.60
CA GLU A 191 7.49 8.33 -22.91
C GLU A 191 7.15 9.81 -23.12
N GLY A 192 8.08 10.58 -23.72
CA GLY A 192 7.93 12.01 -23.92
C GLY A 192 8.07 12.87 -22.65
N ALA A 193 8.20 12.29 -21.45
CA ALA A 193 8.48 13.03 -20.24
C ALA A 193 9.94 13.53 -20.22
N GLU A 194 10.14 14.68 -19.55
CA GLU A 194 11.48 15.20 -19.33
C GLU A 194 12.31 14.23 -18.48
N ALA A 195 13.43 13.76 -19.02
CA ALA A 195 14.40 12.94 -18.31
C ALA A 195 15.76 13.64 -18.33
N PRO A 196 16.48 13.73 -17.19
CA PRO A 196 17.71 14.54 -17.10
C PRO A 196 18.81 14.08 -18.06
N VAL A 197 18.95 12.76 -18.29
CA VAL A 197 19.98 12.20 -19.19
C VAL A 197 19.39 11.08 -20.05
N ALA A 198 18.74 10.09 -19.42
CA ALA A 198 18.13 8.96 -20.09
C ALA A 198 16.99 8.40 -19.24
N ARG A 199 16.02 7.75 -19.91
CA ARG A 199 15.00 6.96 -19.22
C ARG A 199 15.67 5.74 -18.57
N ARG A 200 15.43 5.50 -17.30
CA ARG A 200 15.97 4.36 -16.54
C ARG A 200 14.86 3.43 -16.08
N LYS A 201 15.20 2.18 -15.83
CA LYS A 201 14.33 1.21 -15.19
C LYS A 201 14.76 1.02 -13.74
N GLU A 202 13.79 0.99 -12.83
CA GLU A 202 14.04 0.68 -11.42
C GLU A 202 13.53 -0.74 -11.13
N TRP A 203 14.46 -1.60 -10.73
CA TRP A 203 14.18 -2.99 -10.40
C TRP A 203 14.25 -3.27 -8.90
N PHE A 204 15.06 -2.49 -8.18
CA PHE A 204 15.36 -2.75 -6.79
C PHE A 204 14.35 -2.07 -5.85
N ASP A 205 13.86 -2.87 -4.92
CA ASP A 205 13.08 -2.37 -3.80
C ASP A 205 14.00 -1.64 -2.83
N ASN A 206 13.54 -0.50 -2.32
CA ASN A 206 14.23 0.33 -1.33
C ASN A 206 13.32 0.51 -0.10
N ALA A 207 13.17 1.75 0.37
CA ALA A 207 12.17 2.08 1.41
C ALA A 207 10.73 1.85 0.93
N THR A 208 10.52 1.85 -0.38
CA THR A 208 9.29 1.48 -1.05
C THR A 208 9.58 0.45 -2.14
N PRO A 209 8.60 -0.39 -2.51
CA PRO A 209 8.75 -1.30 -3.64
C PRO A 209 9.04 -0.56 -4.95
N SER A 210 9.79 -1.17 -5.85
CA SER A 210 10.04 -0.62 -7.18
C SER A 210 8.75 -0.61 -8.03
N GLY A 211 8.66 0.33 -8.97
CA GLY A 211 7.52 0.38 -9.89
C GLY A 211 7.32 -0.92 -10.67
N ASN A 212 8.41 -1.54 -11.12
CA ASN A 212 8.36 -2.82 -11.82
C ASN A 212 7.87 -3.97 -10.91
N SER A 213 8.28 -4.02 -9.63
CA SER A 213 7.76 -5.02 -8.68
C SER A 213 6.27 -4.87 -8.47
N VAL A 214 5.79 -3.63 -8.30
CA VAL A 214 4.36 -3.34 -8.09
C VAL A 214 3.53 -3.63 -9.34
N MET A 215 4.07 -3.35 -10.53
CA MET A 215 3.40 -3.72 -11.79
C MET A 215 3.14 -5.21 -11.88
N LEU A 216 4.08 -6.07 -11.48
CA LEU A 216 3.85 -7.52 -11.45
C LEU A 216 2.64 -7.88 -10.55
N HIS A 217 2.53 -7.25 -9.39
CA HIS A 217 1.36 -7.47 -8.53
C HIS A 217 0.06 -7.01 -9.20
N ALA A 218 0.03 -5.82 -9.78
CA ALA A 218 -1.15 -5.27 -10.43
C ALA A 218 -1.57 -6.13 -11.64
N LEU A 219 -0.62 -6.52 -12.48
CA LEU A 219 -0.85 -7.38 -13.65
C LEU A 219 -1.44 -8.74 -13.24
N SER A 220 -0.83 -9.43 -12.28
CA SER A 220 -1.33 -10.72 -11.78
C SER A 220 -2.72 -10.63 -11.17
N GLY A 221 -2.98 -9.54 -10.44
CA GLY A 221 -4.30 -9.26 -9.84
C GLY A 221 -5.37 -9.02 -10.89
N LEU A 222 -5.10 -8.18 -11.88
CA LEU A 222 -6.03 -7.90 -12.98
C LEU A 222 -6.29 -9.15 -13.82
N HIS A 223 -5.25 -9.92 -14.16
CA HIS A 223 -5.44 -11.18 -14.87
C HIS A 223 -6.39 -12.12 -14.10
N ALA A 224 -6.17 -12.31 -12.81
CA ALA A 224 -7.02 -13.18 -11.99
C ALA A 224 -8.48 -12.70 -11.90
N LEU A 225 -8.71 -11.40 -11.84
CA LEU A 225 -10.04 -10.80 -11.71
C LEU A 225 -10.81 -10.72 -13.03
N THR A 226 -10.11 -10.50 -14.15
CA THR A 226 -10.74 -10.21 -15.45
C THR A 226 -10.64 -11.37 -16.44
N GLY A 227 -9.65 -12.25 -16.27
CA GLY A 227 -9.30 -13.28 -17.25
C GLY A 227 -8.60 -12.74 -18.50
N ASP A 228 -8.31 -11.43 -18.58
CA ASP A 228 -7.63 -10.82 -19.72
C ASP A 228 -6.18 -11.30 -19.82
N SER A 229 -5.88 -12.03 -20.88
CA SER A 229 -4.56 -12.61 -21.13
C SER A 229 -3.46 -11.59 -21.40
N ARG A 230 -3.79 -10.36 -21.76
CA ARG A 230 -2.79 -9.30 -21.96
C ARG A 230 -1.99 -9.06 -20.67
N TYR A 231 -2.66 -9.05 -19.52
CA TYR A 231 -1.98 -8.87 -18.24
C TYR A 231 -1.07 -10.04 -17.86
N ALA A 232 -1.46 -11.28 -18.20
CA ALA A 232 -0.60 -12.44 -18.02
C ALA A 232 0.63 -12.38 -18.92
N ALA A 233 0.45 -12.03 -20.19
CA ALA A 233 1.55 -11.92 -21.15
C ALA A 233 2.59 -10.88 -20.70
N GLU A 234 2.15 -9.71 -20.25
CA GLU A 234 3.03 -8.67 -19.73
C GLU A 234 3.75 -9.08 -18.43
N PHE A 235 3.05 -9.78 -17.53
CA PHE A 235 3.66 -10.36 -16.35
C PHE A 235 4.78 -11.34 -16.72
N GLU A 236 4.49 -12.29 -17.58
CA GLU A 236 5.43 -13.34 -18.03
C GLU A 236 6.61 -12.74 -18.79
N ALA A 237 6.40 -11.71 -19.60
CA ALA A 237 7.46 -10.99 -20.30
C ALA A 237 8.41 -10.25 -19.34
N THR A 238 7.91 -9.78 -18.19
CA THR A 238 8.70 -9.02 -17.21
C THR A 238 9.45 -9.94 -16.23
N LEU A 239 8.94 -11.14 -15.96
CA LEU A 239 9.44 -12.06 -14.96
C LEU A 239 10.93 -12.47 -15.13
N PRO A 240 11.49 -12.68 -16.34
CA PRO A 240 12.89 -13.08 -16.50
C PRO A 240 13.90 -12.13 -15.87
N ALA A 241 13.61 -10.82 -15.81
CA ALA A 241 14.50 -9.86 -15.14
C ALA A 241 14.64 -10.15 -13.64
N TYR A 242 13.56 -10.58 -13.00
CA TYR A 242 13.58 -10.94 -11.58
C TYR A 242 14.29 -12.27 -11.32
N ALA A 243 14.20 -13.22 -12.23
CA ALA A 243 14.95 -14.48 -12.14
C ALA A 243 16.47 -14.23 -12.15
N ASP A 244 16.94 -13.31 -12.98
CA ASP A 244 18.34 -12.89 -13.05
C ASP A 244 18.82 -12.24 -11.73
N TYR A 245 18.01 -11.36 -11.15
CA TYR A 245 18.35 -10.70 -9.88
C TYR A 245 18.22 -11.62 -8.67
N ALA A 246 17.32 -12.60 -8.71
CA ALA A 246 17.10 -13.54 -7.61
C ALA A 246 18.39 -14.30 -7.22
N GLY A 247 19.18 -14.69 -8.21
CA GLY A 247 20.46 -15.37 -7.99
C GLY A 247 21.59 -14.51 -7.42
N LYS A 248 21.41 -13.16 -7.48
CA LYS A 248 22.48 -12.21 -7.12
C LYS A 248 22.14 -11.36 -5.89
N VAL A 249 20.94 -10.82 -5.84
CA VAL A 249 20.50 -9.80 -4.86
C VAL A 249 19.03 -9.97 -4.46
N ALA A 250 18.60 -11.19 -4.16
CA ALA A 250 17.20 -11.55 -3.90
C ALA A 250 16.47 -10.60 -2.93
N ALA A 251 17.15 -10.16 -1.86
CA ALA A 251 16.58 -9.24 -0.88
C ALA A 251 16.20 -7.89 -1.47
N SER A 252 16.92 -7.42 -2.50
CA SER A 252 16.66 -6.14 -3.16
C SER A 252 15.54 -6.19 -4.20
N VAL A 253 15.00 -7.37 -4.48
CA VAL A 253 13.90 -7.60 -5.44
C VAL A 253 12.79 -8.45 -4.82
N ALA A 254 12.71 -8.46 -3.51
CA ALA A 254 11.85 -9.36 -2.74
C ALA A 254 10.36 -9.20 -3.08
N HIS A 255 9.92 -7.97 -3.34
CA HIS A 255 8.52 -7.69 -3.69
C HIS A 255 8.16 -8.29 -5.07
N GLY A 256 9.04 -8.18 -6.05
CA GLY A 256 8.85 -8.82 -7.37
C GLY A 256 8.89 -10.35 -7.28
N LEU A 257 9.77 -10.93 -6.45
CA LEU A 257 9.80 -12.37 -6.21
C LEU A 257 8.55 -12.87 -5.49
N GLU A 258 7.98 -12.08 -4.59
CA GLU A 258 6.70 -12.39 -3.95
C GLU A 258 5.56 -12.40 -4.97
N ALA A 259 5.54 -11.44 -5.91
CA ALA A 259 4.59 -11.46 -7.02
C ALA A 259 4.73 -12.72 -7.88
N ALA A 260 5.97 -13.10 -8.22
CA ALA A 260 6.26 -14.32 -8.99
C ALA A 260 5.77 -15.60 -8.28
N ALA A 261 6.08 -15.73 -6.98
CA ALA A 261 5.64 -16.86 -6.18
C ALA A 261 4.11 -16.91 -6.03
N THR A 262 3.46 -15.75 -5.93
CA THR A 262 1.99 -15.63 -5.88
C THR A 262 1.35 -16.03 -7.21
N TYR A 263 1.90 -15.57 -8.32
CA TYR A 263 1.42 -15.94 -9.66
C TYR A 263 1.55 -17.45 -9.91
N GLN A 264 2.68 -18.02 -9.55
CA GLN A 264 2.93 -19.47 -9.69
C GLN A 264 2.00 -20.33 -8.83
N SER A 265 1.68 -19.90 -7.61
CA SER A 265 0.73 -20.60 -6.73
C SER A 265 -0.74 -20.32 -7.07
N GLY A 266 -1.00 -19.38 -7.95
CA GLY A 266 -2.31 -18.86 -8.29
C GLY A 266 -2.78 -17.75 -7.36
N VAL A 267 -3.15 -16.59 -7.93
CA VAL A 267 -3.86 -15.54 -7.22
C VAL A 267 -5.26 -16.03 -6.92
N ALA A 268 -5.66 -16.01 -5.65
CA ALA A 268 -6.96 -16.50 -5.24
C ALA A 268 -8.05 -15.45 -5.46
N VAL A 269 -9.10 -15.78 -6.21
CA VAL A 269 -10.35 -15.01 -6.30
C VAL A 269 -11.43 -15.81 -5.59
N ILE A 270 -11.94 -15.25 -4.50
CA ILE A 270 -12.97 -15.87 -3.68
C ILE A 270 -14.30 -15.25 -4.10
N LYS A 271 -15.10 -16.01 -4.85
CA LYS A 271 -16.46 -15.62 -5.19
C LYS A 271 -17.41 -16.03 -4.07
N VAL A 272 -18.28 -15.14 -3.69
CA VAL A 272 -19.25 -15.33 -2.59
C VAL A 272 -20.63 -14.84 -3.00
N GLY A 273 -21.67 -15.42 -2.40
CA GLY A 273 -23.05 -14.95 -2.61
C GLY A 273 -23.26 -13.53 -2.07
N VAL A 274 -24.28 -12.84 -2.60
CA VAL A 274 -24.54 -11.42 -2.30
C VAL A 274 -24.78 -11.17 -0.81
N ASP A 275 -25.43 -12.08 -0.10
CA ASP A 275 -25.79 -11.96 1.32
C ASP A 275 -24.90 -12.83 2.24
N VAL A 276 -23.63 -13.04 1.87
CA VAL A 276 -22.73 -13.86 2.69
C VAL A 276 -22.51 -13.27 4.07
N ASP A 277 -22.58 -14.14 5.12
CA ASP A 277 -22.18 -13.74 6.47
C ASP A 277 -20.67 -13.44 6.52
N MET A 278 -20.34 -12.21 6.90
CA MET A 278 -18.95 -11.75 6.97
C MET A 278 -18.12 -12.48 8.01
N ASN A 279 -18.71 -12.94 9.11
CA ASN A 279 -17.99 -13.73 10.13
C ASN A 279 -17.67 -15.13 9.59
N PHE A 280 -18.63 -15.73 8.86
CA PHE A 280 -18.41 -16.98 8.15
C PHE A 280 -17.28 -16.84 7.12
N LEU A 281 -17.32 -15.80 6.30
CA LEU A 281 -16.28 -15.55 5.28
C LEU A 281 -14.89 -15.33 5.90
N ARG A 282 -14.77 -14.46 6.90
CA ARG A 282 -13.49 -14.22 7.60
C ARG A 282 -12.93 -15.49 8.20
N LYS A 283 -13.77 -16.31 8.85
CA LYS A 283 -13.38 -17.60 9.42
C LYS A 283 -12.93 -18.58 8.31
N ALA A 284 -13.66 -18.64 7.20
CA ALA A 284 -13.30 -19.49 6.08
C ALA A 284 -11.96 -19.09 5.42
N LEU A 285 -11.58 -17.81 5.49
CA LEU A 285 -10.34 -17.27 4.94
C LEU A 285 -9.16 -17.35 5.94
N ALA A 286 -9.42 -17.38 7.25
CA ALA A 286 -8.39 -17.34 8.29
C ALA A 286 -7.43 -18.54 8.23
N ASP A 287 -7.93 -19.72 7.83
CA ASP A 287 -7.15 -20.98 7.79
C ASP A 287 -6.48 -21.20 6.41
N LYS A 288 -6.52 -20.20 5.51
CA LYS A 288 -6.01 -20.36 4.16
C LYS A 288 -4.63 -19.73 3.99
N THR A 289 -3.77 -20.43 3.27
CA THR A 289 -2.36 -20.05 3.02
C THR A 289 -2.16 -19.32 1.70
N TRP A 290 -3.22 -18.78 1.10
CA TRP A 290 -3.08 -18.02 -0.15
C TRP A 290 -2.31 -16.74 0.10
N ARG A 291 -1.28 -16.51 -0.70
CA ARG A 291 -0.42 -15.32 -0.57
C ARG A 291 -1.16 -14.04 -0.90
N ARG A 292 -2.11 -14.10 -1.84
CA ARG A 292 -2.93 -12.96 -2.26
C ARG A 292 -4.35 -13.41 -2.56
N THR A 293 -5.31 -12.67 -2.04
CA THR A 293 -6.72 -12.99 -2.15
C THR A 293 -7.53 -11.77 -2.54
N PHE A 294 -8.33 -11.90 -3.57
CA PHE A 294 -9.40 -10.98 -3.92
C PHE A 294 -10.75 -11.59 -3.54
N ILE A 295 -11.69 -10.75 -3.12
CA ILE A 295 -13.05 -11.17 -2.79
C ILE A 295 -13.98 -10.50 -3.79
N GLN A 296 -14.86 -11.29 -4.40
CA GLN A 296 -15.79 -10.84 -5.42
C GLN A 296 -17.19 -11.39 -5.13
N GLN A 297 -18.22 -10.55 -5.18
CA GLN A 297 -19.58 -11.05 -5.10
C GLN A 297 -19.99 -11.70 -6.42
N SER A 298 -20.84 -12.73 -6.33
CA SER A 298 -21.41 -13.43 -7.48
C SER A 298 -22.90 -13.67 -7.27
N MET A 299 -23.70 -13.30 -8.26
CA MET A 299 -25.12 -13.56 -8.29
C MET A 299 -25.47 -15.04 -8.51
N ASP A 300 -24.51 -15.83 -8.99
CA ASP A 300 -24.68 -17.27 -9.28
C ASP A 300 -24.53 -18.14 -8.02
N LEU A 301 -24.13 -17.54 -6.89
CA LEU A 301 -23.94 -18.24 -5.63
C LEU A 301 -25.04 -17.91 -4.63
N THR A 302 -25.51 -18.94 -3.92
CA THR A 302 -26.44 -18.74 -2.80
C THR A 302 -25.73 -18.16 -1.58
N PRO A 303 -26.46 -17.55 -0.62
CA PRO A 303 -25.89 -17.13 0.66
C PRO A 303 -25.12 -18.29 1.32
N ASN A 304 -23.94 -17.97 1.84
CA ASN A 304 -23.00 -18.93 2.47
C ASN A 304 -22.34 -19.94 1.52
N GLN A 305 -22.50 -19.80 0.21
CA GLN A 305 -21.65 -20.50 -0.74
C GLN A 305 -20.39 -19.71 -1.05
N ILE A 306 -19.29 -20.42 -1.13
CA ILE A 306 -17.97 -19.88 -1.50
C ILE A 306 -17.44 -20.69 -2.68
N GLN A 307 -17.02 -20.00 -3.72
CA GLN A 307 -16.26 -20.59 -4.81
C GLN A 307 -14.85 -20.01 -4.84
N VAL A 308 -13.84 -20.87 -4.84
CA VAL A 308 -12.44 -20.48 -4.93
C VAL A 308 -11.95 -20.65 -6.36
N CYS A 309 -11.43 -19.58 -6.94
CA CYS A 309 -10.73 -19.63 -8.21
C CYS A 309 -9.25 -19.34 -7.96
N LEU A 310 -8.36 -20.14 -8.53
CA LEU A 310 -6.91 -19.93 -8.51
C LEU A 310 -6.46 -19.62 -9.93
N GLY A 311 -6.00 -18.40 -10.15
CA GLY A 311 -5.86 -17.87 -11.50
C GLY A 311 -7.20 -17.90 -12.23
N THR A 312 -7.25 -18.52 -13.39
CA THR A 312 -8.48 -18.66 -14.20
C THR A 312 -9.29 -19.94 -13.93
N GLN A 313 -8.82 -20.82 -13.04
CA GLN A 313 -9.49 -22.08 -12.74
C GLN A 313 -10.31 -21.98 -11.45
N CYS A 314 -11.60 -22.26 -11.53
CA CYS A 314 -12.52 -22.25 -10.39
C CYS A 314 -12.83 -23.67 -9.91
N LEU A 315 -12.80 -23.88 -8.60
CA LEU A 315 -13.28 -25.10 -7.95
C LEU A 315 -14.81 -25.10 -7.89
N ALA A 316 -15.41 -26.26 -7.66
CA ALA A 316 -16.86 -26.32 -7.39
C ALA A 316 -17.20 -25.48 -6.14
N PRO A 317 -18.36 -24.80 -6.12
CA PRO A 317 -18.83 -24.11 -4.93
C PRO A 317 -18.97 -25.05 -3.73
N LYS A 318 -18.65 -24.54 -2.55
CA LYS A 318 -18.82 -25.26 -1.27
C LYS A 318 -19.75 -24.52 -0.36
#